data_9f82283ccc605902a08b97e14a927318
#
_entry.id   9f82283ccc605902a08b97e14a927318
#
_cell.length_a   1.000
_cell.length_b   1.000
_cell.length_c   1.000
_cell.angle_alpha   90.00
_cell.angle_beta   90.00
_cell.angle_gamma   90.00
#
_symmetry.space_group_name_H-M   'P 1'
#
loop_
_entity.id
_entity.type
_entity.pdbx_description
1 polymer ?
#
loop_
_entity_poly.entity_id
_entity_poly.type
_entity_poly.pdbx_seq_one_letter_code
_entity_poly.pdbx_strand_id
1 'polypeptide(L)'
;MAQIFPLSEGVFTIGHDKQFIPFDLNRDELNERPTGSLLVEVQPFLVVTPKDLIVLDTGLGFRDRETGVLQIHQNLRRHGYEPGQVTKVLLSHMHKDHAGGVVYTDENGLCRTTFPQAHYYVYRPEADAALADGLPSYHPAEIEPLLSSGQVRWLEGEEGLIDGYIRFLHSGGHSRQHIVFLIEAEEERIFFGGDEAPQLKQMKIRYVAKYDYDGKKASALREQYAEQGRKEGWSFLFYHDVKIPVAKL
;
A
#
# COMPACT_ATOMS: atom_id res chain seq x y z
N MET A 1 -17.64 11.03 10.23
CA MET A 1 -16.51 10.14 10.63
C MET A 1 -16.02 9.39 9.41
N ALA A 2 -14.72 9.26 9.23
CA ALA A 2 -14.17 8.45 8.17
C ALA A 2 -14.42 6.95 8.42
N GLN A 3 -14.52 6.15 7.35
CA GLN A 3 -14.61 4.70 7.43
C GLN A 3 -13.36 4.10 6.78
N ILE A 4 -12.85 3.01 7.37
CA ILE A 4 -11.64 2.33 6.91
C ILE A 4 -11.98 0.87 6.63
N PHE A 5 -11.67 0.40 5.43
CA PHE A 5 -11.90 -0.97 5.00
C PHE A 5 -10.63 -1.59 4.44
N PRO A 6 -10.13 -2.68 5.05
CA PRO A 6 -9.07 -3.47 4.45
C PRO A 6 -9.56 -4.14 3.16
N LEU A 7 -8.75 -4.07 2.10
CA LEU A 7 -9.03 -4.67 0.79
C LEU A 7 -8.06 -5.84 0.53
N SER A 8 -7.95 -6.75 1.48
CA SER A 8 -6.98 -7.84 1.44
C SER A 8 -7.03 -8.67 0.15
N GLU A 9 -5.86 -8.90 -0.44
CA GLU A 9 -5.65 -9.89 -1.51
C GLU A 9 -5.22 -11.26 -0.96
N GLY A 10 -4.97 -11.35 0.35
CA GLY A 10 -4.63 -12.57 1.06
C GLY A 10 -3.27 -12.56 1.73
N VAL A 11 -2.94 -13.70 2.34
CA VAL A 11 -1.65 -13.93 3.01
C VAL A 11 -0.69 -14.63 2.06
N PHE A 12 0.57 -14.22 2.10
CA PHE A 12 1.61 -14.75 1.22
C PHE A 12 2.89 -15.06 1.99
N THR A 13 3.57 -16.10 1.55
CA THR A 13 4.97 -16.36 1.88
C THR A 13 5.86 -15.74 0.82
N ILE A 14 6.87 -14.95 1.22
CA ILE A 14 7.81 -14.29 0.31
C ILE A 14 9.21 -14.78 0.62
N GLY A 15 9.86 -15.41 -0.37
CA GLY A 15 11.26 -15.82 -0.33
C GLY A 15 12.22 -14.72 -0.81
N HIS A 16 13.49 -15.09 -0.97
CA HIS A 16 14.53 -14.20 -1.53
C HIS A 16 14.29 -13.84 -3.00
N ASP A 17 13.53 -14.68 -3.71
CA ASP A 17 13.16 -14.51 -5.11
C ASP A 17 12.02 -13.50 -5.33
N LYS A 18 11.49 -12.93 -4.23
CA LYS A 18 10.39 -11.96 -4.24
C LYS A 18 9.10 -12.48 -4.88
N GLN A 19 8.92 -13.82 -4.91
CA GLN A 19 7.66 -14.41 -5.34
C GLN A 19 6.66 -14.45 -4.21
N PHE A 20 5.42 -14.06 -4.51
CA PHE A 20 4.29 -14.07 -3.58
C PHE A 20 3.56 -15.41 -3.71
N ILE A 21 3.87 -16.35 -2.81
CA ILE A 21 3.24 -17.68 -2.77
C ILE A 21 2.07 -17.60 -1.79
N PRO A 22 0.81 -17.84 -2.24
CA PRO A 22 -0.35 -17.82 -1.35
C PRO A 22 -0.18 -18.77 -0.17
N PHE A 23 -0.61 -18.34 1.00
CA PHE A 23 -0.55 -19.09 2.25
C PHE A 23 -1.92 -19.08 2.93
N ASP A 24 -2.51 -20.26 3.13
CA ASP A 24 -3.79 -20.42 3.82
C ASP A 24 -3.55 -20.66 5.33
N LEU A 25 -3.86 -19.65 6.15
CA LEU A 25 -3.70 -19.73 7.60
C LEU A 25 -4.45 -20.88 8.28
N ASN A 26 -5.45 -21.47 7.62
CA ASN A 26 -6.25 -22.56 8.16
C ASN A 26 -5.76 -23.95 7.70
N ARG A 27 -4.93 -24.02 6.68
CA ARG A 27 -4.51 -25.27 6.04
C ARG A 27 -3.02 -25.50 6.04
N ASP A 28 -2.25 -24.40 5.87
CA ASP A 28 -0.81 -24.47 5.70
C ASP A 28 -0.07 -24.37 7.04
N GLU A 29 0.98 -25.14 7.19
CA GLU A 29 1.77 -25.18 8.42
C GLU A 29 2.88 -24.10 8.38
N LEU A 30 2.96 -23.30 9.44
CA LEU A 30 3.93 -22.22 9.56
C LEU A 30 5.39 -22.69 9.48
N ASN A 31 5.67 -23.90 9.95
CA ASN A 31 7.01 -24.51 9.96
C ASN A 31 7.42 -25.11 8.61
N GLU A 32 6.51 -25.28 7.66
CA GLU A 32 6.80 -25.77 6.31
C GLU A 32 7.22 -24.66 5.35
N ARG A 33 7.12 -23.40 5.77
CA ARG A 33 7.57 -22.27 4.96
C ARG A 33 9.10 -22.30 4.79
N PRO A 34 9.64 -21.84 3.64
CA PRO A 34 11.07 -21.73 3.43
C PRO A 34 11.75 -20.93 4.54
N THR A 35 12.90 -21.43 5.04
CA THR A 35 13.65 -20.74 6.08
C THR A 35 14.05 -19.34 5.63
N GLY A 36 13.77 -18.35 6.47
CA GLY A 36 14.05 -16.94 6.19
C GLY A 36 12.99 -16.25 5.32
N SER A 37 11.92 -16.96 4.93
CA SER A 37 10.78 -16.34 4.25
C SER A 37 9.99 -15.42 5.19
N LEU A 38 9.37 -14.39 4.61
CA LEU A 38 8.41 -13.54 5.29
C LEU A 38 7.01 -14.14 5.16
N LEU A 39 6.16 -13.91 6.15
CA LEU A 39 4.72 -14.12 6.07
C LEU A 39 4.06 -12.76 6.19
N VAL A 40 3.34 -12.37 5.15
CA VAL A 40 2.73 -11.05 5.04
C VAL A 40 1.31 -11.14 4.51
N GLU A 41 0.46 -10.23 4.95
CA GLU A 41 -0.76 -9.89 4.24
C GLU A 41 -0.41 -8.92 3.10
N VAL A 42 -1.14 -8.95 1.99
CA VAL A 42 -1.11 -7.86 1.00
C VAL A 42 -2.46 -7.17 1.08
N GLN A 43 -2.46 -5.96 1.63
CA GLN A 43 -3.69 -5.36 2.12
C GLN A 43 -3.79 -3.87 1.80
N PRO A 44 -4.20 -3.51 0.56
CA PRO A 44 -4.67 -2.17 0.26
C PRO A 44 -5.81 -1.74 1.19
N PHE A 45 -6.01 -0.44 1.35
CA PHE A 45 -7.10 0.09 2.17
C PHE A 45 -8.00 1.00 1.36
N LEU A 46 -9.30 0.94 1.62
CA LEU A 46 -10.25 1.98 1.27
C LEU A 46 -10.50 2.87 2.49
N VAL A 47 -10.26 4.16 2.34
CA VAL A 47 -10.65 5.19 3.31
C VAL A 47 -11.76 6.03 2.70
N VAL A 48 -12.93 6.00 3.32
CA VAL A 48 -14.09 6.79 2.91
C VAL A 48 -14.18 8.02 3.81
N THR A 49 -14.08 9.18 3.21
CA THR A 49 -14.24 10.48 3.89
C THR A 49 -15.48 11.18 3.34
N PRO A 50 -15.96 12.27 3.97
CA PRO A 50 -17.05 13.07 3.40
C PRO A 50 -16.73 13.68 2.02
N LYS A 51 -15.44 13.77 1.65
CA LYS A 51 -14.98 14.39 0.40
C LYS A 51 -14.59 13.37 -0.67
N ASP A 52 -14.00 12.25 -0.24
CA ASP A 52 -13.30 11.34 -1.15
C ASP A 52 -13.46 9.88 -0.78
N LEU A 53 -13.41 9.01 -1.79
CA LEU A 53 -13.10 7.60 -1.67
C LEU A 53 -11.64 7.41 -2.06
N ILE A 54 -10.81 7.07 -1.08
CA ILE A 54 -9.35 7.02 -1.21
C ILE A 54 -8.90 5.56 -1.12
N VAL A 55 -8.20 5.08 -2.12
CA VAL A 55 -7.50 3.81 -2.06
C VAL A 55 -6.02 4.05 -1.74
N LEU A 56 -5.50 3.33 -0.75
CA LEU A 56 -4.10 3.37 -0.32
C LEU A 56 -3.41 2.11 -0.81
N ASP A 57 -2.49 2.28 -1.75
CA ASP A 57 -1.85 1.25 -2.56
C ASP A 57 -2.85 0.35 -3.33
N THR A 58 -2.38 -0.49 -4.23
CA THR A 58 -3.28 -1.22 -5.16
C THR A 58 -3.07 -2.74 -5.15
N GLY A 59 -2.19 -3.25 -4.30
CA GLY A 59 -1.92 -4.67 -4.20
C GLY A 59 -1.10 -5.23 -5.37
N LEU A 60 -1.14 -6.54 -5.50
CA LEU A 60 -0.49 -7.32 -6.55
C LEU A 60 -1.23 -7.27 -7.90
N GLY A 61 -2.49 -6.81 -7.91
CA GLY A 61 -3.33 -6.82 -9.09
C GLY A 61 -3.85 -8.20 -9.45
N PHE A 62 -4.01 -9.08 -8.46
CA PHE A 62 -4.51 -10.42 -8.69
C PHE A 62 -5.97 -10.42 -9.15
N ARG A 63 -6.27 -11.44 -9.95
CA ARG A 63 -7.63 -11.73 -10.39
C ARG A 63 -8.16 -12.95 -9.65
N ASP A 64 -9.42 -12.89 -9.33
CA ASP A 64 -10.15 -14.07 -8.92
C ASP A 64 -10.15 -15.10 -10.04
N ARG A 65 -9.82 -16.35 -9.72
CA ARG A 65 -9.61 -17.41 -10.72
C ARG A 65 -10.90 -17.87 -11.40
N GLU A 66 -12.03 -17.74 -10.70
CA GLU A 66 -13.33 -18.19 -11.21
C GLU A 66 -14.00 -17.12 -12.08
N THR A 67 -13.94 -15.86 -11.62
CA THR A 67 -14.66 -14.75 -12.26
C THR A 67 -13.80 -13.92 -13.20
N GLY A 68 -12.46 -14.00 -13.09
CA GLY A 68 -11.52 -13.15 -13.83
C GLY A 68 -11.51 -11.69 -13.40
N VAL A 69 -12.33 -11.31 -12.41
CA VAL A 69 -12.43 -9.95 -11.90
C VAL A 69 -11.24 -9.65 -10.99
N LEU A 70 -10.72 -8.43 -11.02
CA LEU A 70 -9.69 -7.98 -10.10
C LEU A 70 -10.17 -8.15 -8.66
N GLN A 71 -9.32 -8.75 -7.82
CA GLN A 71 -9.65 -9.03 -6.43
C GLN A 71 -9.91 -7.75 -5.64
N ILE A 72 -9.16 -6.70 -5.90
CA ILE A 72 -9.40 -5.39 -5.29
C ILE A 72 -10.78 -4.80 -5.66
N HIS A 73 -11.28 -5.03 -6.88
CA HIS A 73 -12.63 -4.63 -7.28
C HIS A 73 -13.71 -5.42 -6.55
N GLN A 74 -13.51 -6.74 -6.38
CA GLN A 74 -14.45 -7.56 -5.60
C GLN A 74 -14.46 -7.11 -4.13
N ASN A 75 -13.29 -6.82 -3.57
CA ASN A 75 -13.18 -6.36 -2.20
C ASN A 75 -13.89 -5.02 -1.98
N LEU A 76 -13.76 -4.07 -2.91
CA LEU A 76 -14.54 -2.82 -2.89
C LEU A 76 -16.04 -3.08 -2.89
N ARG A 77 -16.53 -3.95 -3.80
CA ARG A 77 -17.96 -4.29 -3.92
C ARG A 77 -18.52 -4.94 -2.67
N ARG A 78 -17.72 -5.75 -1.95
CA ARG A 78 -18.13 -6.34 -0.66
C ARG A 78 -18.42 -5.26 0.40
N HIS A 79 -17.82 -4.09 0.26
CA HIS A 79 -18.07 -2.93 1.12
C HIS A 79 -19.08 -1.94 0.53
N GLY A 80 -19.73 -2.28 -0.59
CA GLY A 80 -20.78 -1.47 -1.21
C GLY A 80 -20.28 -0.36 -2.12
N TYR A 81 -19.01 -0.41 -2.56
CA TYR A 81 -18.43 0.60 -3.45
C TYR A 81 -18.03 0.00 -4.80
N GLU A 82 -18.13 0.82 -5.85
CA GLU A 82 -17.68 0.46 -7.19
C GLU A 82 -16.34 1.13 -7.53
N PRO A 83 -15.49 0.49 -8.35
CA PRO A 83 -14.19 1.05 -8.74
C PRO A 83 -14.25 2.45 -9.36
N GLY A 84 -15.35 2.75 -10.09
CA GLY A 84 -15.59 4.07 -10.69
C GLY A 84 -15.95 5.18 -9.70
N GLN A 85 -16.18 4.86 -8.43
CA GLN A 85 -16.43 5.84 -7.37
C GLN A 85 -15.15 6.28 -6.64
N VAL A 86 -14.05 5.56 -6.80
CA VAL A 86 -12.76 5.92 -6.21
C VAL A 86 -12.29 7.23 -6.83
N THR A 87 -11.99 8.21 -5.99
CA THR A 87 -11.57 9.55 -6.41
C THR A 87 -10.04 9.72 -6.36
N LYS A 88 -9.39 9.04 -5.43
CA LYS A 88 -7.93 9.12 -5.22
C LYS A 88 -7.33 7.74 -5.00
N VAL A 89 -6.16 7.54 -5.59
CA VAL A 89 -5.24 6.45 -5.24
C VAL A 89 -3.95 7.07 -4.74
N LEU A 90 -3.53 6.72 -3.54
CA LEU A 90 -2.29 7.22 -2.94
C LEU A 90 -1.28 6.06 -2.90
N LEU A 91 -0.16 6.19 -3.60
CA LEU A 91 0.88 5.17 -3.64
C LEU A 91 2.02 5.51 -2.67
N SER A 92 2.26 4.64 -1.69
CA SER A 92 3.35 4.81 -0.72
C SER A 92 4.71 4.63 -1.37
N HIS A 93 4.82 3.66 -2.25
CA HIS A 93 5.97 3.35 -3.09
C HIS A 93 5.55 2.41 -4.23
N MET A 94 6.49 1.99 -5.08
CA MET A 94 6.15 1.27 -6.31
C MET A 94 6.65 -0.19 -6.33
N HIS A 95 6.89 -0.83 -5.19
CA HIS A 95 7.12 -2.27 -5.17
C HIS A 95 5.90 -3.03 -5.71
N LYS A 96 6.14 -4.22 -6.24
CA LYS A 96 5.14 -5.05 -6.91
C LYS A 96 3.85 -5.24 -6.13
N ASP A 97 3.93 -5.47 -4.84
CA ASP A 97 2.79 -5.74 -3.98
C ASP A 97 2.03 -4.49 -3.51
N HIS A 98 2.51 -3.31 -3.87
CA HIS A 98 1.85 -2.02 -3.61
C HIS A 98 1.32 -1.40 -4.90
N ALA A 99 2.06 -1.52 -5.99
CA ALA A 99 1.72 -0.90 -7.27
C ALA A 99 1.40 -1.90 -8.40
N GLY A 100 1.40 -3.21 -8.14
CA GLY A 100 1.10 -4.23 -9.16
C GLY A 100 -0.33 -4.15 -9.70
N GLY A 101 -1.24 -3.60 -8.92
CA GLY A 101 -2.64 -3.45 -9.29
C GLY A 101 -3.00 -2.06 -9.84
N VAL A 102 -2.05 -1.20 -10.23
CA VAL A 102 -2.38 0.16 -10.75
C VAL A 102 -3.05 0.13 -12.12
N VAL A 103 -2.75 -0.89 -12.92
CA VAL A 103 -3.38 -1.14 -14.23
C VAL A 103 -3.73 -2.61 -14.40
N TYR A 104 -4.58 -2.89 -15.35
CA TYR A 104 -4.92 -4.25 -15.75
C TYR A 104 -5.24 -4.34 -17.24
N THR A 105 -5.18 -5.52 -17.81
CA THR A 105 -5.62 -5.78 -19.17
C THR A 105 -7.10 -6.22 -19.15
N ASP A 106 -7.96 -5.50 -19.86
CA ASP A 106 -9.39 -5.83 -19.95
C ASP A 106 -9.65 -7.05 -20.88
N GLU A 107 -10.91 -7.47 -21.00
CA GLU A 107 -11.34 -8.59 -21.85
C GLU A 107 -11.03 -8.42 -23.35
N ASN A 108 -10.86 -7.17 -23.78
CA ASN A 108 -10.50 -6.81 -25.16
C ASN A 108 -8.98 -6.71 -25.38
N GLY A 109 -8.17 -7.03 -24.35
CA GLY A 109 -6.71 -6.91 -24.41
C GLY A 109 -6.19 -5.49 -24.25
N LEU A 110 -7.02 -4.54 -23.81
CA LEU A 110 -6.63 -3.15 -23.62
C LEU A 110 -6.17 -2.91 -22.18
N CYS A 111 -5.05 -2.20 -22.04
CA CYS A 111 -4.58 -1.75 -20.74
C CYS A 111 -5.48 -0.63 -20.19
N ARG A 112 -5.94 -0.81 -18.96
CA ARG A 112 -6.81 0.12 -18.23
C ARG A 112 -6.25 0.41 -16.86
N THR A 113 -6.46 1.61 -16.37
CA THR A 113 -6.22 1.93 -14.96
C THR A 113 -7.28 1.24 -14.10
N THR A 114 -6.88 0.74 -12.96
CA THR A 114 -7.75 -0.03 -12.05
C THR A 114 -8.90 0.82 -11.52
N PHE A 115 -8.68 2.11 -11.32
CA PHE A 115 -9.69 3.07 -10.88
C PHE A 115 -9.85 4.18 -11.92
N PRO A 116 -10.81 4.04 -12.85
CA PRO A 116 -10.87 4.86 -14.07
C PRO A 116 -11.19 6.34 -13.84
N GLN A 117 -11.78 6.69 -12.69
CA GLN A 117 -12.11 8.09 -12.34
C GLN A 117 -11.15 8.69 -11.31
N ALA A 118 -10.22 7.88 -10.77
CA ALA A 118 -9.31 8.34 -9.73
C ALA A 118 -8.15 9.17 -10.26
N HIS A 119 -7.67 10.11 -9.45
CA HIS A 119 -6.34 10.65 -9.58
C HIS A 119 -5.36 9.80 -8.78
N TYR A 120 -4.25 9.39 -9.42
CA TYR A 120 -3.18 8.62 -8.80
C TYR A 120 -2.09 9.57 -8.33
N TYR A 121 -1.89 9.66 -7.03
CA TYR A 121 -0.85 10.48 -6.42
C TYR A 121 0.42 9.67 -6.29
N VAL A 122 1.42 10.06 -7.04
CA VAL A 122 2.68 9.33 -7.23
C VAL A 122 3.85 10.24 -6.89
N TYR A 123 4.74 9.79 -6.01
CA TYR A 123 5.97 10.50 -5.70
C TYR A 123 6.94 10.37 -6.89
N ARG A 124 7.26 11.50 -7.52
CA ARG A 124 8.06 11.50 -8.75
C ARG A 124 9.42 10.81 -8.59
N PRO A 125 10.22 11.08 -7.51
CA PRO A 125 11.48 10.38 -7.33
C PRO A 125 11.33 8.85 -7.18
N GLU A 126 10.21 8.36 -6.62
CA GLU A 126 9.96 6.92 -6.51
C GLU A 126 9.64 6.31 -7.88
N ALA A 127 8.84 6.99 -8.71
CA ALA A 127 8.56 6.53 -10.08
C ALA A 127 9.84 6.46 -10.91
N ASP A 128 10.69 7.49 -10.85
CA ASP A 128 11.97 7.52 -11.54
C ASP A 128 12.90 6.39 -11.09
N ALA A 129 12.96 6.13 -9.77
CA ALA A 129 13.73 5.02 -9.20
C ALA A 129 13.16 3.65 -9.63
N ALA A 130 11.84 3.47 -9.60
CA ALA A 130 11.19 2.22 -10.01
C ALA A 130 11.46 1.85 -11.46
N LEU A 131 11.49 2.85 -12.36
CA LEU A 131 11.83 2.64 -13.76
C LEU A 131 13.32 2.32 -13.97
N ALA A 132 14.20 2.90 -13.16
CA ALA A 132 15.64 2.72 -13.25
C ALA A 132 16.12 1.40 -12.63
N ASP A 133 15.60 1.05 -11.45
CA ASP A 133 16.07 -0.11 -10.67
C ASP A 133 15.43 -1.43 -11.19
N GLY A 134 14.15 -1.41 -11.58
CA GLY A 134 13.44 -2.55 -12.17
C GLY A 134 13.32 -3.79 -11.27
N LEU A 135 13.31 -4.94 -11.91
CA LEU A 135 13.14 -6.26 -11.25
C LEU A 135 14.26 -6.55 -10.22
N PRO A 136 13.97 -7.30 -9.15
CA PRO A 136 12.71 -8.03 -8.89
C PRO A 136 11.67 -7.25 -8.08
N SER A 137 12.00 -6.12 -7.47
CA SER A 137 11.10 -5.40 -6.59
C SER A 137 10.13 -4.50 -7.34
N TYR A 138 10.59 -3.87 -8.40
CA TYR A 138 9.78 -3.01 -9.27
C TYR A 138 9.46 -3.71 -10.58
N HIS A 139 8.27 -3.45 -11.11
CA HIS A 139 7.80 -4.00 -12.39
C HIS A 139 7.47 -2.88 -13.37
N PRO A 140 8.47 -2.29 -14.07
CA PRO A 140 8.27 -1.13 -14.94
C PRO A 140 7.13 -1.30 -15.95
N ALA A 141 7.02 -2.47 -16.58
CA ALA A 141 5.98 -2.75 -17.56
C ALA A 141 4.54 -2.64 -16.99
N GLU A 142 4.35 -2.79 -15.68
CA GLU A 142 3.05 -2.63 -15.02
C GLU A 142 2.83 -1.17 -14.58
N ILE A 143 3.88 -0.41 -14.38
CA ILE A 143 3.85 0.98 -13.90
C ILE A 143 3.75 1.99 -15.05
N GLU A 144 4.52 1.82 -16.11
CA GLU A 144 4.60 2.74 -17.25
C GLU A 144 3.25 3.14 -17.87
N PRO A 145 2.27 2.19 -18.03
CA PRO A 145 0.97 2.56 -18.56
C PRO A 145 0.20 3.54 -17.67
N LEU A 146 0.32 3.41 -16.33
CA LEU A 146 -0.26 4.37 -15.40
C LEU A 146 0.40 5.75 -15.59
N LEU A 147 1.73 5.82 -15.63
CA LEU A 147 2.47 7.08 -15.73
C LEU A 147 2.11 7.85 -17.01
N SER A 148 1.67 7.14 -18.04
CA SER A 148 1.24 7.69 -19.34
C SER A 148 -0.26 7.94 -19.42
N SER A 149 -1.06 7.61 -18.41
CA SER A 149 -2.55 7.65 -18.47
C SER A 149 -3.18 9.04 -18.37
N GLY A 150 -2.40 10.06 -17.96
CA GLY A 150 -2.93 11.39 -17.66
C GLY A 150 -3.66 11.51 -16.30
N GLN A 151 -3.85 10.41 -15.57
CA GLN A 151 -4.49 10.40 -14.24
C GLN A 151 -3.51 10.69 -13.10
N VAL A 152 -2.20 10.67 -13.37
CA VAL A 152 -1.17 10.90 -12.35
C VAL A 152 -1.15 12.35 -11.88
N ARG A 153 -1.06 12.50 -10.57
CA ARG A 153 -0.77 13.76 -9.87
C ARG A 153 0.58 13.58 -9.17
N TRP A 154 1.57 14.30 -9.66
CA TRP A 154 2.94 14.19 -9.17
C TRP A 154 3.09 14.84 -7.81
N LEU A 155 3.67 14.10 -6.88
CA LEU A 155 4.13 14.60 -5.59
C LEU A 155 5.64 14.84 -5.68
N GLU A 156 6.09 15.98 -5.17
CA GLU A 156 7.48 16.42 -5.19
C GLU A 156 7.83 17.09 -3.85
N GLY A 157 9.13 17.10 -3.50
CA GLY A 157 9.59 17.66 -2.23
C GLY A 157 9.52 16.66 -1.07
N GLU A 158 10.03 17.07 0.09
CA GLU A 158 10.12 16.21 1.27
C GLU A 158 8.76 16.01 1.97
N GLU A 159 7.85 16.96 1.81
CA GLU A 159 6.49 16.92 2.34
C GLU A 159 5.54 17.78 1.52
N GLY A 160 4.26 17.54 1.64
CA GLY A 160 3.24 18.35 1.00
C GLY A 160 1.83 18.03 1.48
N LEU A 161 0.88 18.80 0.97
CA LEU A 161 -0.52 18.71 1.36
C LEU A 161 -1.40 18.56 0.10
N ILE A 162 -2.17 17.47 0.05
CA ILE A 162 -3.13 17.19 -1.01
C ILE A 162 -4.52 17.64 -0.52
N ASP A 163 -5.17 18.50 -1.31
CA ASP A 163 -6.53 19.02 -1.09
C ASP A 163 -6.79 19.56 0.33
N GLY A 164 -5.72 19.99 1.02
CA GLY A 164 -5.79 20.65 2.33
C GLY A 164 -6.00 19.71 3.52
N TYR A 165 -5.98 18.37 3.34
CA TYR A 165 -6.23 17.43 4.44
C TYR A 165 -5.48 16.09 4.36
N ILE A 166 -4.77 15.80 3.29
CA ILE A 166 -3.92 14.61 3.17
C ILE A 166 -2.48 15.07 3.10
N ARG A 167 -1.72 14.85 4.16
CA ARG A 167 -0.28 15.14 4.17
C ARG A 167 0.50 13.94 3.67
N PHE A 168 1.49 14.15 2.82
CA PHE A 168 2.52 13.17 2.53
C PHE A 168 3.87 13.63 3.07
N LEU A 169 4.72 12.66 3.48
CA LEU A 169 6.08 12.92 3.94
C LEU A 169 7.02 11.87 3.35
N HIS A 170 8.17 12.32 2.87
CA HIS A 170 9.23 11.42 2.44
C HIS A 170 9.86 10.74 3.65
N SER A 171 9.80 9.41 3.69
CA SER A 171 10.36 8.59 4.76
C SER A 171 11.73 8.00 4.39
N GLY A 172 11.83 7.36 3.26
CA GLY A 172 13.08 6.88 2.66
C GLY A 172 13.83 5.88 3.52
N GLY A 173 13.14 5.07 4.30
CA GLY A 173 13.73 4.00 5.12
C GLY A 173 13.56 2.63 4.48
N HIS A 174 12.33 2.24 4.12
CA HIS A 174 12.03 0.97 3.45
C HIS A 174 12.54 0.93 2.00
N SER A 175 12.09 1.82 1.15
CA SER A 175 12.72 2.14 -0.13
C SER A 175 13.34 3.55 -0.07
N ARG A 176 14.28 3.83 -0.97
CA ARG A 176 14.98 5.13 -0.97
C ARG A 176 14.02 6.31 -1.08
N GLN A 177 12.94 6.15 -1.81
CA GLN A 177 11.98 7.21 -2.13
C GLN A 177 10.58 6.94 -1.56
N HIS A 178 10.48 6.06 -0.56
CA HIS A 178 9.22 5.76 0.12
C HIS A 178 8.60 7.00 0.76
N ILE A 179 7.28 7.13 0.66
CA ILE A 179 6.51 8.18 1.34
C ILE A 179 5.43 7.58 2.23
N VAL A 180 5.04 8.33 3.26
CA VAL A 180 3.93 7.98 4.14
C VAL A 180 2.82 9.02 4.02
N PHE A 181 1.59 8.66 4.38
CA PHE A 181 0.43 9.56 4.35
C PHE A 181 -0.21 9.71 5.73
N LEU A 182 -0.63 10.93 6.04
CA LEU A 182 -1.51 11.24 7.17
C LEU A 182 -2.76 11.93 6.63
N ILE A 183 -3.92 11.27 6.78
CA ILE A 183 -5.22 11.78 6.33
C ILE A 183 -5.93 12.39 7.55
N GLU A 184 -6.20 13.68 7.51
CA GLU A 184 -6.88 14.42 8.55
C GLU A 184 -8.36 14.62 8.14
N ALA A 185 -9.22 13.66 8.51
CA ALA A 185 -10.62 13.63 8.13
C ALA A 185 -11.50 13.92 9.36
N GLU A 186 -12.04 15.13 9.43
CA GLU A 186 -12.83 15.61 10.57
C GLU A 186 -12.05 15.53 11.89
N GLU A 187 -12.48 14.68 12.83
CA GLU A 187 -11.82 14.45 14.13
C GLU A 187 -10.83 13.25 14.10
N GLU A 188 -10.72 12.57 12.96
CA GLU A 188 -9.89 11.38 12.82
C GLU A 188 -8.59 11.67 12.07
N ARG A 189 -7.50 11.11 12.57
CA ARG A 189 -6.20 11.08 11.92
C ARG A 189 -5.85 9.66 11.56
N ILE A 190 -5.70 9.40 10.28
CA ILE A 190 -5.44 8.07 9.74
C ILE A 190 -4.04 8.08 9.15
N PHE A 191 -3.15 7.29 9.73
CA PHE A 191 -1.77 7.17 9.29
C PHE A 191 -1.59 5.90 8.47
N PHE A 192 -1.12 6.08 7.24
CA PHE A 192 -0.71 4.99 6.37
C PHE A 192 0.80 5.07 6.13
N GLY A 193 1.51 4.15 6.76
CA GLY A 193 2.96 4.07 6.69
C GLY A 193 3.48 3.19 5.55
N GLY A 194 2.60 2.50 4.78
CA GLY A 194 3.05 1.49 3.82
C GLY A 194 4.05 0.54 4.49
N ASP A 195 5.19 0.32 3.85
CA ASP A 195 6.25 -0.54 4.36
C ASP A 195 7.20 0.13 5.35
N GLU A 196 7.08 1.43 5.54
CA GLU A 196 7.77 2.09 6.65
C GLU A 196 7.20 1.65 8.02
N ALA A 197 5.89 1.34 8.08
CA ALA A 197 5.18 0.87 9.27
C ALA A 197 4.25 -0.32 8.94
N PRO A 198 4.80 -1.46 8.47
CA PRO A 198 3.99 -2.51 7.83
C PRO A 198 3.17 -3.35 8.81
N GLN A 199 3.57 -3.44 10.08
CA GLN A 199 2.97 -4.33 11.07
C GLN A 199 2.91 -3.71 12.46
N LEU A 200 1.83 -3.94 13.21
CA LEU A 200 1.64 -3.46 14.58
C LEU A 200 2.80 -3.86 15.52
N LYS A 201 3.32 -5.08 15.37
CA LYS A 201 4.43 -5.55 16.21
C LYS A 201 5.68 -4.70 16.04
N GLN A 202 5.97 -4.26 14.83
CA GLN A 202 7.15 -3.43 14.53
C GLN A 202 7.03 -2.00 15.08
N MET A 203 5.80 -1.54 15.39
CA MET A 203 5.57 -0.27 16.08
C MET A 203 5.78 -0.33 17.61
N LYS A 204 5.80 -1.55 18.16
CA LYS A 204 5.89 -1.78 19.62
C LYS A 204 7.28 -2.18 20.09
N ILE A 205 8.13 -2.60 19.19
CA ILE A 205 9.49 -3.06 19.48
C ILE A 205 10.48 -2.39 18.53
N ARG A 206 11.70 -2.19 18.98
CA ARG A 206 12.79 -1.77 18.10
C ARG A 206 13.14 -2.92 17.15
N TYR A 207 12.87 -2.70 15.87
CA TYR A 207 13.05 -3.72 14.84
C TYR A 207 13.77 -3.14 13.62
N VAL A 208 14.89 -3.76 13.23
CA VAL A 208 15.66 -3.40 12.04
C VAL A 208 15.52 -4.54 11.05
N ALA A 209 14.79 -4.29 9.96
CA ALA A 209 14.58 -5.29 8.93
C ALA A 209 15.76 -5.29 7.94
N LYS A 210 16.12 -6.49 7.45
CA LYS A 210 17.17 -6.65 6.44
C LYS A 210 16.67 -6.32 5.01
N TYR A 211 15.38 -6.26 4.82
CA TYR A 211 14.76 -5.92 3.54
C TYR A 211 14.56 -4.42 3.34
N ASP A 212 14.74 -3.61 4.40
CA ASP A 212 14.69 -2.16 4.30
C ASP A 212 15.98 -1.60 3.68
N TYR A 213 15.86 -0.56 2.86
CA TYR A 213 16.99 0.17 2.27
C TYR A 213 17.90 0.75 3.38
N ASP A 214 17.28 1.43 4.34
CA ASP A 214 17.94 1.87 5.59
C ASP A 214 17.10 1.42 6.81
N GLY A 215 17.32 0.19 7.24
CA GLY A 215 16.56 -0.39 8.34
C GLY A 215 16.75 0.33 9.68
N LYS A 216 17.86 1.07 9.88
CA LYS A 216 18.05 1.88 11.09
C LYS A 216 17.16 3.13 11.05
N LYS A 217 17.11 3.80 9.91
CA LYS A 217 16.21 4.94 9.66
C LYS A 217 14.75 4.50 9.80
N ALA A 218 14.36 3.41 9.14
CA ALA A 218 13.03 2.85 9.24
C ALA A 218 12.61 2.53 10.68
N SER A 219 13.49 1.92 11.46
CA SER A 219 13.26 1.65 12.88
C SER A 219 13.08 2.93 13.71
N ALA A 220 13.88 3.96 13.48
CA ALA A 220 13.76 5.24 14.17
C ALA A 220 12.44 5.98 13.80
N LEU A 221 12.06 5.94 12.52
CA LEU A 221 10.81 6.52 12.05
C LEU A 221 9.60 5.81 12.67
N ARG A 222 9.61 4.48 12.78
CA ARG A 222 8.55 3.73 13.48
C ARG A 222 8.38 4.17 14.93
N GLU A 223 9.48 4.35 15.67
CA GLU A 223 9.43 4.87 17.05
C GLU A 223 8.79 6.29 17.09
N GLN A 224 9.22 7.18 16.19
CA GLN A 224 8.70 8.53 16.09
C GLN A 224 7.21 8.56 15.75
N TYR A 225 6.79 7.81 14.73
CA TYR A 225 5.37 7.73 14.34
C TYR A 225 4.52 7.12 15.46
N ALA A 226 5.03 6.09 16.15
CA ALA A 226 4.31 5.48 17.27
C ALA A 226 4.15 6.45 18.45
N GLU A 227 5.15 7.26 18.76
CA GLU A 227 5.07 8.27 19.82
C GLU A 227 4.07 9.37 19.46
N GLN A 228 4.20 9.93 18.25
CA GLN A 228 3.30 10.98 17.77
C GLN A 228 1.87 10.48 17.65
N GLY A 229 1.69 9.29 17.10
CA GLY A 229 0.36 8.71 16.90
C GLY A 229 -0.36 8.41 18.22
N ARG A 230 0.36 7.96 19.27
CA ARG A 230 -0.23 7.81 20.62
C ARG A 230 -0.67 9.16 21.18
N LYS A 231 0.15 10.19 21.04
CA LYS A 231 -0.14 11.54 21.54
C LYS A 231 -1.33 12.17 20.83
N GLU A 232 -1.48 11.93 19.54
CA GLU A 232 -2.48 12.55 18.68
C GLU A 232 -3.67 11.66 18.36
N GLY A 233 -3.68 10.41 18.84
CA GLY A 233 -4.78 9.47 18.67
C GLY A 233 -4.94 8.92 17.26
N TRP A 234 -3.83 8.69 16.55
CA TRP A 234 -3.86 8.20 15.17
C TRP A 234 -4.40 6.78 15.07
N SER A 235 -5.17 6.53 14.02
CA SER A 235 -5.50 5.19 13.52
C SER A 235 -4.43 4.76 12.52
N PHE A 236 -3.65 3.74 12.87
CA PHE A 236 -2.60 3.18 12.01
C PHE A 236 -3.16 2.11 11.12
N LEU A 237 -2.78 2.12 9.84
CA LEU A 237 -3.10 1.09 8.86
C LEU A 237 -1.84 0.24 8.60
N PHE A 238 -1.96 -1.08 8.79
CA PHE A 238 -0.84 -2.03 8.69
C PHE A 238 -0.98 -2.92 7.47
N TYR A 239 -0.25 -2.58 6.42
CA TYR A 239 -0.35 -3.22 5.10
C TYR A 239 -0.02 -4.71 5.12
N HIS A 240 0.95 -5.10 5.94
CA HIS A 240 1.49 -6.46 6.02
C HIS A 240 1.17 -7.19 7.33
N ASP A 241 0.26 -6.66 8.16
CA ASP A 241 -0.13 -7.35 9.39
C ASP A 241 -1.23 -8.37 9.12
N VAL A 242 -0.90 -9.64 9.32
CA VAL A 242 -1.78 -10.79 9.07
C VAL A 242 -3.00 -10.85 10.01
N LYS A 243 -2.98 -10.12 11.14
CA LYS A 243 -4.01 -10.23 12.18
C LYS A 243 -4.72 -8.92 12.49
N ILE A 244 -3.99 -7.82 12.45
CA ILE A 244 -4.48 -6.52 12.95
C ILE A 244 -4.22 -5.46 11.89
N PRO A 245 -5.14 -5.31 10.93
CA PRO A 245 -4.99 -4.32 9.84
C PRO A 245 -5.05 -2.88 10.32
N VAL A 246 -5.82 -2.59 11.37
CA VAL A 246 -6.04 -1.24 11.87
C VAL A 246 -5.94 -1.23 13.40
N ALA A 247 -5.18 -0.30 13.97
CA ALA A 247 -5.13 -0.10 15.41
C ALA A 247 -4.78 1.34 15.79
N LYS A 248 -5.21 1.75 16.99
CA LYS A 248 -4.62 2.87 17.73
C LYS A 248 -3.53 2.31 18.66
N LEU A 249 -2.43 3.06 18.86
CA LEU A 249 -1.29 2.62 19.66
C LEU A 249 -1.39 3.06 21.12
#